data_23aa7699625d13a961b1abf257000117
#
_entry.id   23aa7699625d13a961b1abf257000117
#
_cell.length_a   1.000
_cell.length_b   1.000
_cell.length_c   1.000
_cell.angle_alpha   90.00
_cell.angle_beta   90.00
_cell.angle_gamma   90.00
#
_symmetry.space_group_name_H-M   'P 1'
#
loop_
_entity.id
_entity.type
_entity.pdbx_description
1 polymer ?
#
loop_
_entity_poly.entity_id
_entity_poly.type
_entity_poly.pdbx_seq_one_letter_code
_entity_poly.pdbx_strand_id
1 'polypeptide(L)'
;MSIPAVSIVDQVSAALSRASLQHEVIASNIANRDTEGYQRLQLRFDAAMERASVVAEPPGTDDQAPVSLEQDLVALSSNSARYGALARVLSRYFSIAGAITNYNRG
;
A
#
# COMPACT_ATOMS: atom_id res chain seq x y z
N MET A 1 11.50 24.74 -7.56
CA MET A 1 12.25 23.53 -7.93
C MET A 1 11.32 22.55 -8.62
N SER A 2 11.61 22.17 -9.84
CA SER A 2 10.76 21.21 -10.54
C SER A 2 11.08 19.78 -10.10
N ILE A 3 10.02 18.97 -9.93
CA ILE A 3 10.17 17.55 -9.61
C ILE A 3 10.36 16.81 -10.93
N PRO A 4 11.45 16.05 -11.10
CA PRO A 4 11.63 15.27 -12.31
C PRO A 4 10.52 14.24 -12.49
N ALA A 5 10.19 13.90 -13.74
CA ALA A 5 9.18 12.88 -14.05
C ALA A 5 9.52 11.53 -13.41
N VAL A 6 10.81 11.17 -13.35
CA VAL A 6 11.31 9.97 -12.68
C VAL A 6 10.91 9.96 -11.21
N SER A 7 10.98 11.13 -10.55
CA SER A 7 10.60 11.24 -9.14
C SER A 7 9.10 10.95 -8.93
N ILE A 8 8.24 11.39 -9.86
CA ILE A 8 6.80 11.10 -9.78
C ILE A 8 6.55 9.61 -9.94
N VAL A 9 7.19 8.97 -10.94
CA VAL A 9 7.07 7.53 -11.15
C VAL A 9 7.57 6.77 -9.93
N ASP A 10 8.70 7.18 -9.37
CA ASP A 10 9.26 6.55 -8.17
C ASP A 10 8.32 6.66 -6.98
N GLN A 11 7.70 7.83 -6.77
CA GLN A 11 6.76 8.04 -5.67
C GLN A 11 5.51 7.18 -5.82
N VAL A 12 4.95 7.12 -7.02
CA VAL A 12 3.75 6.30 -7.27
C VAL A 12 4.09 4.82 -7.16
N SER A 13 5.24 4.40 -7.68
CA SER A 13 5.69 3.01 -7.59
C SER A 13 5.92 2.59 -6.14
N ALA A 14 6.51 3.47 -5.33
CA ALA A 14 6.70 3.21 -3.89
C ALA A 14 5.35 3.10 -3.17
N ALA A 15 4.40 3.96 -3.51
CA ALA A 15 3.05 3.91 -2.94
C ALA A 15 2.32 2.62 -3.33
N LEU A 16 2.47 2.17 -4.58
CA LEU A 16 1.92 0.89 -5.04
C LEU A 16 2.52 -0.28 -4.26
N SER A 17 3.84 -0.28 -4.06
CA SER A 17 4.53 -1.32 -3.29
C SER A 17 4.03 -1.37 -1.85
N ARG A 18 3.84 -0.21 -1.23
CA ARG A 18 3.29 -0.15 0.13
C ARG A 18 1.85 -0.66 0.19
N ALA A 19 1.03 -0.30 -0.80
CA ALA A 19 -0.35 -0.78 -0.87
C ALA A 19 -0.40 -2.29 -1.08
N SER A 20 0.53 -2.85 -1.86
CA SER A 20 0.65 -4.29 -2.06
C SER A 20 1.03 -5.01 -0.77
N LEU A 21 2.02 -4.49 -0.03
CA LEU A 21 2.41 -5.03 1.27
C LEU A 21 1.27 -4.93 2.28
N GLN A 22 0.56 -3.80 2.28
CA GLN A 22 -0.59 -3.62 3.16
C GLN A 22 -1.67 -4.64 2.87
N HIS A 23 -1.91 -4.95 1.59
CA HIS A 23 -2.85 -5.99 1.19
C HIS A 23 -2.45 -7.35 1.78
N GLU A 24 -1.18 -7.71 1.68
CA GLU A 24 -0.65 -8.97 2.23
C GLU A 24 -0.81 -9.03 3.74
N VAL A 25 -0.53 -7.92 4.43
CA VAL A 25 -0.66 -7.83 5.90
C VAL A 25 -2.11 -8.03 6.31
N ILE A 26 -3.02 -7.33 5.68
CA ILE A 26 -4.46 -7.42 6.01
C ILE A 26 -4.97 -8.83 5.69
N ALA A 27 -4.60 -9.38 4.54
CA ALA A 27 -5.02 -10.72 4.14
C ALA A 27 -4.49 -11.78 5.11
N SER A 28 -3.25 -11.66 5.56
CA SER A 28 -2.67 -12.55 6.55
C SER A 28 -3.42 -12.47 7.89
N ASN A 29 -3.74 -11.26 8.32
CA ASN A 29 -4.51 -11.06 9.56
C ASN A 29 -5.90 -11.67 9.48
N ILE A 30 -6.56 -11.56 8.33
CA ILE A 30 -7.87 -12.17 8.11
C ILE A 30 -7.75 -13.70 8.12
N ALA A 31 -6.79 -14.24 7.35
CA ALA A 31 -6.63 -15.68 7.19
C ALA A 31 -6.25 -16.38 8.50
N ASN A 32 -5.49 -15.70 9.36
CA ASN A 32 -4.97 -16.26 10.60
C ASN A 32 -5.72 -15.78 11.85
N ARG A 33 -6.87 -15.18 11.65
CA ARG A 33 -7.67 -14.60 12.73
C ARG A 33 -7.93 -15.56 13.87
N ASP A 34 -8.21 -16.82 13.52
CA ASP A 34 -8.53 -17.87 14.49
C ASP A 34 -7.34 -18.81 14.74
N THR A 35 -6.16 -18.48 14.21
CA THR A 35 -4.97 -19.29 14.43
C THR A 35 -4.39 -19.00 15.81
N GLU A 36 -4.32 -20.04 16.64
CA GLU A 36 -3.78 -19.92 17.99
C GLU A 36 -2.33 -19.46 17.95
N GLY A 37 -2.01 -18.47 18.78
CA GLY A 37 -0.66 -17.93 18.87
C GLY A 37 -0.28 -16.96 17.76
N TYR A 38 -1.18 -16.71 16.82
CA TYR A 38 -0.88 -15.75 15.75
C TYR A 38 -0.90 -14.33 16.28
N GLN A 39 0.17 -13.59 15.98
CA GLN A 39 0.24 -12.15 16.29
C GLN A 39 -0.12 -11.36 15.02
N ARG A 40 -1.08 -10.46 15.17
CA ARG A 40 -1.45 -9.57 14.07
C ARG A 40 -0.25 -8.78 13.59
N LEU A 41 -0.21 -8.54 12.29
CA LEU A 41 0.85 -7.79 11.64
C LEU A 41 0.37 -6.37 11.31
N GLN A 42 1.32 -5.47 11.22
CA GLN A 42 1.07 -4.12 10.72
C GLN A 42 2.23 -3.70 9.81
N LEU A 43 1.95 -2.76 8.93
CA LEU A 43 2.96 -2.15 8.10
C LEU A 43 3.46 -0.89 8.81
N ARG A 44 4.77 -0.80 9.00
CA ARG A 44 5.42 0.36 9.58
C ARG A 44 6.28 1.02 8.53
N PHE A 45 6.12 2.33 8.37
CA PHE A 45 6.95 3.11 7.47
C PHE A 45 8.01 3.86 8.27
N ASP A 46 9.28 3.68 7.87
CA ASP A 46 10.41 4.41 8.43
C ASP A 46 10.76 5.54 7.47
N ALA A 47 10.43 6.76 7.87
CA ALA A 47 10.64 7.94 7.03
C ALA A 47 12.13 8.22 6.78
N ALA A 48 12.98 7.93 7.78
CA ALA A 48 14.42 8.17 7.65
C ALA A 48 15.07 7.25 6.62
N MET A 49 14.56 6.03 6.49
CA MET A 49 15.06 5.03 5.53
C MET A 49 14.20 4.95 4.27
N GLU A 50 13.12 5.71 4.21
CA GLU A 50 12.12 5.67 3.13
C GLU A 50 11.67 4.23 2.82
N ARG A 51 11.48 3.43 3.86
CA ARG A 51 11.22 2.01 3.74
C ARG A 51 10.03 1.59 4.59
N ALA A 52 9.19 0.75 4.03
CA ALA A 52 8.13 0.08 4.76
C ALA A 52 8.59 -1.32 5.18
N SER A 53 8.19 -1.73 6.37
CA SER A 53 8.47 -3.08 6.87
C SER A 53 7.24 -3.65 7.56
N VAL A 54 7.14 -4.97 7.56
CA VAL A 54 6.08 -5.68 8.26
C VAL A 54 6.57 -6.03 9.65
N VAL A 55 5.81 -5.61 10.65
CA VAL A 55 6.14 -5.86 12.06
C VAL A 55 4.91 -6.40 12.78
N ALA A 56 5.12 -7.06 13.90
CA ALA A 56 4.01 -7.49 14.75
C ALA A 56 3.34 -6.26 15.37
N GLU A 57 2.01 -6.26 15.43
CA GLU A 57 1.29 -5.21 16.17
C GLU A 57 1.69 -5.26 17.64
N PRO A 58 1.86 -4.09 18.29
CA PRO A 58 2.06 -4.08 19.73
C PRO A 58 0.86 -4.70 20.43
N PRO A 59 1.05 -5.36 21.58
CA PRO A 59 -0.07 -5.88 22.35
C PRO A 59 -1.03 -4.76 22.70
N GLY A 60 -2.33 -5.00 22.50
CA GLY A 60 -3.34 -4.04 22.87
C GLY A 60 -3.38 -3.86 24.37
N THR A 61 -3.83 -2.68 24.82
CA THR A 61 -4.14 -2.46 26.24
C THR A 61 -5.47 -3.11 26.56
N ASP A 62 -5.71 -3.42 27.83
CA ASP A 62 -6.96 -4.06 28.27
C ASP A 62 -8.20 -3.24 27.90
N ASP A 63 -8.02 -1.94 27.63
CA ASP A 63 -9.11 -1.03 27.28
C ASP A 63 -9.41 -1.01 25.78
N GLN A 64 -8.59 -1.65 24.96
CA GLN A 64 -8.79 -1.67 23.50
C GLN A 64 -9.54 -2.91 23.05
N ALA A 65 -10.66 -2.68 22.37
CA ALA A 65 -11.38 -3.77 21.74
C ALA A 65 -10.51 -4.39 20.62
N PRO A 66 -10.55 -5.72 20.48
CA PRO A 66 -9.84 -6.36 19.36
C PRO A 66 -10.42 -5.91 18.02
N VAL A 67 -9.57 -5.86 17.00
CA VAL A 67 -9.99 -5.51 15.64
C VAL A 67 -10.95 -6.58 15.14
N SER A 68 -12.11 -6.16 14.65
CA SER A 68 -13.12 -7.08 14.14
C SER A 68 -12.80 -7.51 12.70
N LEU A 69 -13.40 -8.63 12.29
CA LEU A 69 -13.31 -9.09 10.90
C LEU A 69 -13.85 -8.02 9.94
N GLU A 70 -14.94 -7.37 10.32
CA GLU A 70 -15.55 -6.32 9.51
C GLU A 70 -14.59 -5.15 9.30
N GLN A 71 -13.86 -4.76 10.33
CA GLN A 71 -12.84 -3.71 10.23
C GLN A 71 -11.71 -4.12 9.27
N ASP A 72 -11.26 -5.37 9.35
CA ASP A 72 -10.24 -5.88 8.44
C ASP A 72 -10.75 -5.92 6.99
N LEU A 73 -11.99 -6.32 6.78
CA LEU A 73 -12.59 -6.37 5.44
C LEU A 73 -12.74 -4.97 4.84
N VAL A 74 -13.15 -4.00 5.66
CA VAL A 74 -13.22 -2.59 5.23
C VAL A 74 -11.82 -2.08 4.87
N ALA A 75 -10.81 -2.38 5.70
CA ALA A 75 -9.43 -2.00 5.43
C ALA A 75 -8.91 -2.63 4.14
N LEU A 76 -9.23 -3.90 3.89
CA LEU A 76 -8.84 -4.59 2.67
C LEU A 76 -9.46 -3.93 1.44
N SER A 77 -10.75 -3.65 1.49
CA SER A 77 -11.49 -3.01 0.41
C SER A 77 -10.94 -1.60 0.11
N SER A 78 -10.72 -0.83 1.17
CA SER A 78 -10.17 0.52 1.07
C SER A 78 -8.77 0.52 0.45
N ASN A 79 -7.94 -0.42 0.88
CA ASN A 79 -6.57 -0.55 0.35
C ASN A 79 -6.57 -1.01 -1.11
N SER A 80 -7.49 -1.89 -1.49
CA SER A 80 -7.66 -2.34 -2.88
C SER A 80 -8.05 -1.17 -3.78
N ALA A 81 -8.96 -0.31 -3.31
CA ALA A 81 -9.36 0.89 -4.04
C ALA A 81 -8.18 1.85 -4.21
N ARG A 82 -7.36 2.01 -3.17
CA ARG A 82 -6.16 2.84 -3.23
C ARG A 82 -5.16 2.30 -4.26
N TYR A 83 -4.90 1.00 -4.22
CA TYR A 83 -4.01 0.35 -5.18
C TYR A 83 -4.49 0.58 -6.60
N GLY A 84 -5.79 0.35 -6.85
CA GLY A 84 -6.38 0.56 -8.18
C GLY A 84 -6.27 2.00 -8.65
N ALA A 85 -6.47 2.98 -7.76
CA ALA A 85 -6.33 4.39 -8.10
C ALA A 85 -4.88 4.75 -8.45
N LEU A 86 -3.92 4.27 -7.67
CA LEU A 86 -2.49 4.48 -7.94
C LEU A 86 -2.05 3.84 -9.25
N ALA A 87 -2.53 2.63 -9.53
CA ALA A 87 -2.23 1.94 -10.78
C ALA A 87 -2.77 2.72 -11.99
N ARG A 88 -3.96 3.30 -11.87
CA ARG A 88 -4.54 4.14 -12.94
C ARG A 88 -3.76 5.41 -13.16
N VAL A 89 -3.28 6.06 -12.09
CA VAL A 89 -2.43 7.25 -12.20
C VAL A 89 -1.16 6.92 -12.97
N LEU A 90 -0.51 5.83 -12.61
CA LEU A 90 0.73 5.41 -13.27
C LEU A 90 0.49 5.05 -14.73
N SER A 91 -0.57 4.31 -15.01
CA SER A 91 -0.95 3.93 -16.37
C SER A 91 -1.22 5.17 -17.23
N ARG A 92 -1.96 6.13 -16.68
CA ARG A 92 -2.25 7.39 -17.37
C ARG A 92 -0.99 8.20 -17.64
N TYR A 93 -0.07 8.23 -16.67
CA TYR A 93 1.22 8.90 -16.84
C TYR A 93 2.00 8.31 -18.02
N PHE A 94 2.09 6.98 -18.09
CA PHE A 94 2.80 6.31 -19.18
C PHE A 94 2.10 6.50 -20.53
N SER A 95 0.77 6.56 -20.55
CA SER A 95 0.03 6.84 -21.78
C SER A 95 0.35 8.23 -22.31
N ILE A 96 0.40 9.25 -21.44
CA ILE A 96 0.73 10.62 -21.81
C ILE A 96 2.18 10.68 -22.30
N ALA A 97 3.11 10.06 -21.58
CA ALA A 97 4.52 10.02 -21.95
C ALA A 97 4.71 9.34 -23.31
N GLY A 98 4.00 8.23 -23.54
CA GLY A 98 4.02 7.52 -24.80
C GLY A 98 3.48 8.35 -25.95
N ALA A 99 2.37 9.07 -25.73
CA ALA A 99 1.79 9.95 -26.73
C ALA A 99 2.74 11.09 -27.14
N ILE A 100 3.43 11.69 -26.15
CA ILE A 100 4.42 12.74 -26.41
C ILE A 100 5.58 12.17 -27.24
N THR A 101 6.07 10.99 -26.87
CA THR A 101 7.16 10.33 -27.61
C THR A 101 6.76 10.04 -29.04
N ASN A 102 5.57 9.52 -29.27
CA ASN A 102 5.05 9.21 -30.60
C ASN A 102 4.86 10.48 -31.44
N TYR A 103 4.39 11.54 -30.83
CA TYR A 103 4.23 12.85 -31.50
C TYR A 103 5.58 13.36 -31.98
N ASN A 104 6.62 13.26 -31.16
CA ASN A 104 7.96 13.74 -31.49
C ASN A 104 8.66 12.90 -32.55
N ARG A 105 8.24 11.66 -32.73
CA ARG A 105 8.76 10.77 -33.79
C ARG A 105 8.15 11.03 -35.16
N GLY A 106 6.96 11.59 -35.15
CA GLY A 106 6.20 11.83 -36.35
C GLY A 106 6.79 12.88 -37.20
#